data_0246b195172fb54b63dc56fb4f1f01ee
#
_entry.id   0246b195172fb54b63dc56fb4f1f01ee
#
_cell.length_a   1.000
_cell.length_b   1.000
_cell.length_c   1.000
_cell.angle_alpha   90.00
_cell.angle_beta   90.00
_cell.angle_gamma   90.00
#
_symmetry.space_group_name_H-M   'P 1'
#
loop_
_entity.id
_entity.type
_entity.pdbx_description
1 polymer ?
#
loop_
_entity_poly.entity_id
_entity_poly.type
_entity_poly.pdbx_seq_one_letter_code
_entity_poly.pdbx_strand_id
1 'polypeptide(L)'
;MRYAIAIPQIYADGSFSPDDFKSYFARVEELGVYESAWTQESPLSRSPQLAPLEVMTYAAACTTSLRLGCTVFVTTVHSPVHLAKSITSLDQMSGGRVEVGVGSGGPRRQFAAFGLSGDRYVARFTEGVELMKELWTSPTVTFDGEFFQLSGARMEPKPYQKPYPRLWFGGSAEAAVRRGVRLCDAFFGAGQATTAAFAAQVNVVREELAAAGRATGFGPGEFPIAKRVYIGINQADPAQARERMNTALANIYGQRIPAIEAAAVTGTAAEVAAGVRAVIDAGAELILFTPVWDLREHMELVAAEVIPVLG
;
A
#
# COMPACT_ATOMS: atom_id res chain seq x y z
N MET A 1 4.54 -16.79 6.72
CA MET A 1 4.81 -15.36 6.39
C MET A 1 4.33 -15.11 4.96
N ARG A 2 3.87 -13.90 4.62
CA ARG A 2 3.44 -13.52 3.27
C ARG A 2 4.36 -12.45 2.70
N TYR A 3 4.57 -12.48 1.39
CA TYR A 3 5.48 -11.57 0.72
C TYR A 3 4.81 -10.88 -0.46
N ALA A 4 5.15 -9.62 -0.62
CA ALA A 4 4.65 -8.77 -1.70
C ALA A 4 5.81 -8.00 -2.33
N ILE A 5 5.63 -7.55 -3.56
CA ILE A 5 6.61 -6.78 -4.32
C ILE A 5 6.03 -5.46 -4.80
N ALA A 6 6.86 -4.44 -4.95
CA ALA A 6 6.44 -3.18 -5.55
C ALA A 6 6.14 -3.35 -7.04
N ILE A 7 5.06 -2.74 -7.51
CA ILE A 7 4.76 -2.61 -8.94
C ILE A 7 5.72 -1.59 -9.55
N PRO A 8 6.32 -1.84 -10.72
CA PRO A 8 7.08 -0.84 -11.47
C PRO A 8 6.18 0.33 -11.86
N GLN A 9 6.19 1.38 -11.07
CA GLN A 9 5.32 2.54 -11.20
C GLN A 9 6.11 3.83 -11.42
N ILE A 10 7.38 3.86 -10.98
CA ILE A 10 8.26 5.03 -11.03
C ILE A 10 9.38 4.75 -12.03
N TYR A 11 9.58 5.66 -12.97
CA TYR A 11 10.54 5.56 -14.06
C TYR A 11 11.51 6.75 -13.99
N ALA A 12 12.78 6.49 -13.71
CA ALA A 12 13.78 7.55 -13.50
C ALA A 12 14.06 8.36 -14.78
N ASP A 13 13.97 7.73 -15.94
CA ASP A 13 14.15 8.33 -17.27
C ASP A 13 12.86 8.91 -17.88
N GLY A 14 11.74 8.78 -17.16
CA GLY A 14 10.43 9.22 -17.64
C GLY A 14 9.81 8.32 -18.71
N SER A 15 10.38 7.16 -19.02
CA SER A 15 9.87 6.23 -20.02
C SER A 15 9.13 5.06 -19.38
N PHE A 16 8.04 4.63 -20.01
CA PHE A 16 7.30 3.42 -19.67
C PHE A 16 7.41 2.42 -20.81
N SER A 17 7.89 1.22 -20.52
CA SER A 17 7.95 0.12 -21.47
C SER A 17 6.85 -0.90 -21.16
N PRO A 18 5.83 -1.04 -22.00
CA PRO A 18 4.78 -2.04 -21.82
C PRO A 18 5.31 -3.48 -21.79
N ASP A 19 6.34 -3.77 -22.57
CA ASP A 19 6.90 -5.13 -22.66
C ASP A 19 7.74 -5.48 -21.42
N ASP A 20 8.52 -4.54 -20.90
CA ASP A 20 9.23 -4.72 -19.64
C ASP A 20 8.26 -4.91 -18.47
N PHE A 21 7.18 -4.14 -18.45
CA PHE A 21 6.13 -4.26 -17.44
C PHE A 21 5.46 -5.64 -17.48
N LYS A 22 5.07 -6.12 -18.65
CA LYS A 22 4.49 -7.47 -18.83
C LYS A 22 5.49 -8.56 -18.41
N SER A 23 6.74 -8.45 -18.88
CA SER A 23 7.77 -9.42 -18.57
C SER A 23 8.13 -9.47 -17.07
N TYR A 24 8.05 -8.32 -16.39
CA TYR A 24 8.21 -8.24 -14.93
C TYR A 24 7.14 -9.07 -14.22
N PHE A 25 5.86 -8.89 -14.57
CA PHE A 25 4.76 -9.62 -13.93
C PHE A 25 4.74 -11.10 -14.28
N ALA A 26 5.07 -11.45 -15.52
CA ALA A 26 5.22 -12.87 -15.90
C ALA A 26 6.26 -13.53 -14.99
N ARG A 27 7.38 -12.84 -14.73
CA ARG A 27 8.42 -13.36 -13.85
C ARG A 27 8.01 -13.40 -12.38
N VAL A 28 7.26 -12.41 -11.89
CA VAL A 28 6.72 -12.43 -10.51
C VAL A 28 5.83 -13.66 -10.29
N GLU A 29 4.92 -13.96 -11.23
CA GLU A 29 4.04 -15.13 -11.13
C GLU A 29 4.82 -16.45 -11.28
N GLU A 30 5.83 -16.52 -12.15
CA GLU A 30 6.69 -17.69 -12.31
C GLU A 30 7.48 -18.02 -11.03
N LEU A 31 8.00 -16.99 -10.33
CA LEU A 31 8.70 -17.17 -9.06
C LEU A 31 7.79 -17.75 -7.97
N GLY A 32 6.50 -17.43 -7.97
CA GLY A 32 5.49 -18.00 -7.08
C GLY A 32 5.65 -17.72 -5.59
N VAL A 33 6.59 -16.84 -5.20
CA VAL A 33 6.86 -16.48 -3.81
C VAL A 33 6.15 -15.22 -3.36
N TYR A 34 5.67 -14.41 -4.30
CA TYR A 34 4.94 -13.18 -4.04
C TYR A 34 3.44 -13.41 -4.20
N GLU A 35 2.66 -13.12 -3.16
CA GLU A 35 1.19 -13.25 -3.24
C GLU A 35 0.52 -11.99 -3.78
N SER A 36 1.19 -10.84 -3.70
CA SER A 36 0.61 -9.55 -4.09
C SER A 36 1.66 -8.57 -4.59
N ALA A 37 1.22 -7.61 -5.40
CA ALA A 37 2.02 -6.50 -5.86
C ALA A 37 1.31 -5.16 -5.56
N TRP A 38 2.09 -4.14 -5.19
CA TRP A 38 1.54 -2.91 -4.63
C TRP A 38 2.10 -1.65 -5.27
N THR A 39 1.21 -0.71 -5.50
CA THR A 39 1.51 0.67 -5.90
C THR A 39 1.51 1.62 -4.70
N GLN A 40 1.70 2.89 -5.00
CA GLN A 40 1.46 4.02 -4.10
C GLN A 40 0.86 5.18 -4.89
N GLU A 41 0.19 6.10 -4.21
CA GLU A 41 -0.33 7.30 -4.84
C GLU A 41 0.47 8.53 -4.45
N SER A 42 0.88 9.28 -5.46
CA SER A 42 1.42 10.63 -5.34
C SER A 42 0.97 11.44 -6.55
N PRO A 43 -0.23 12.07 -6.48
CA PRO A 43 -0.83 12.73 -7.64
C PRO A 43 0.03 13.87 -8.20
N LEU A 44 0.80 14.52 -7.34
CA LEU A 44 1.73 15.59 -7.68
C LEU A 44 3.13 15.18 -7.22
N SER A 45 3.83 14.43 -8.04
CA SER A 45 5.21 13.97 -7.79
C SER A 45 6.21 14.70 -8.69
N ARG A 46 7.43 14.84 -8.20
CA ARG A 46 8.57 15.27 -9.03
C ARG A 46 9.15 14.10 -9.84
N SER A 47 8.99 12.89 -9.34
CA SER A 47 9.41 11.69 -10.04
C SER A 47 8.35 11.28 -11.07
N PRO A 48 8.73 10.81 -12.26
CA PRO A 48 7.80 10.22 -13.22
C PRO A 48 7.12 9.01 -12.61
N GLN A 49 5.87 9.16 -12.24
CA GLN A 49 5.08 8.13 -11.56
C GLN A 49 3.71 8.01 -12.21
N LEU A 50 3.37 6.80 -12.62
CA LEU A 50 2.04 6.50 -13.16
C LEU A 50 0.99 6.47 -12.05
N ALA A 51 -0.25 6.80 -12.39
CA ALA A 51 -1.37 6.75 -11.45
C ALA A 51 -1.71 5.30 -11.05
N PRO A 52 -2.08 5.06 -9.77
CA PRO A 52 -2.18 3.71 -9.24
C PRO A 52 -3.29 2.87 -9.86
N LEU A 53 -4.48 3.42 -10.13
CA LEU A 53 -5.60 2.67 -10.69
C LEU A 53 -5.30 2.16 -12.10
N GLU A 54 -4.69 3.01 -12.93
CA GLU A 54 -4.30 2.70 -14.31
C GLU A 54 -3.24 1.59 -14.33
N VAL A 55 -2.22 1.72 -13.47
CA VAL A 55 -1.16 0.73 -13.34
C VAL A 55 -1.68 -0.60 -12.80
N MET A 56 -2.55 -0.57 -11.79
CA MET A 56 -3.19 -1.79 -11.25
C MET A 56 -4.09 -2.45 -12.30
N THR A 57 -4.81 -1.67 -13.09
CA THR A 57 -5.66 -2.20 -14.17
C THR A 57 -4.82 -2.90 -15.23
N TYR A 58 -3.71 -2.27 -15.63
CA TYR A 58 -2.80 -2.88 -16.60
C TYR A 58 -2.11 -4.13 -16.02
N ALA A 59 -1.71 -4.10 -14.75
CA ALA A 59 -1.16 -5.26 -14.06
C ALA A 59 -2.19 -6.41 -13.94
N ALA A 60 -3.46 -6.10 -13.70
CA ALA A 60 -4.53 -7.10 -13.66
C ALA A 60 -4.70 -7.84 -14.99
N ALA A 61 -4.50 -7.14 -16.11
CA ALA A 61 -4.53 -7.74 -17.44
C ALA A 61 -3.26 -8.56 -17.77
N CYS A 62 -2.15 -8.32 -17.06
CA CYS A 62 -0.88 -9.02 -17.24
C CYS A 62 -0.68 -10.20 -16.27
N THR A 63 -1.60 -10.41 -15.32
CA THR A 63 -1.48 -11.41 -14.24
C THR A 63 -2.75 -12.24 -14.10
N THR A 64 -2.62 -13.42 -13.51
CA THR A 64 -3.74 -14.35 -13.33
C THR A 64 -4.07 -14.64 -11.86
N SER A 65 -3.07 -14.64 -10.98
CA SER A 65 -3.21 -15.04 -9.57
C SER A 65 -2.81 -13.94 -8.59
N LEU A 66 -1.90 -13.04 -8.99
CA LEU A 66 -1.31 -12.02 -8.14
C LEU A 66 -2.37 -11.02 -7.66
N ARG A 67 -2.49 -10.81 -6.34
CA ARG A 67 -3.32 -9.74 -5.79
C ARG A 67 -2.67 -8.39 -6.03
N LEU A 68 -3.47 -7.37 -6.25
CA LEU A 68 -3.02 -6.04 -6.67
C LEU A 68 -3.53 -4.98 -5.70
N GLY A 69 -2.64 -4.17 -5.17
CA GLY A 69 -2.99 -3.17 -4.16
C GLY A 69 -2.37 -1.79 -4.38
N CYS A 70 -2.95 -0.81 -3.72
CA CYS A 70 -2.34 0.50 -3.52
C CYS A 70 -2.16 0.78 -2.03
N THR A 71 -0.98 1.15 -1.60
CA THR A 71 -0.73 1.54 -0.21
C THR A 71 -0.08 2.91 -0.16
N VAL A 72 -0.91 3.96 -0.11
CA VAL A 72 -2.37 4.03 -0.05
C VAL A 72 -2.90 4.98 -1.12
N PHE A 73 -4.17 4.84 -1.48
CA PHE A 73 -4.90 5.94 -2.12
C PHE A 73 -5.03 7.10 -1.12
N VAL A 74 -4.74 8.32 -1.56
CA VAL A 74 -5.01 9.54 -0.79
C VAL A 74 -6.51 9.85 -0.91
N THR A 75 -7.34 9.06 -0.21
CA THR A 75 -8.79 9.02 -0.43
C THR A 75 -9.48 10.38 -0.26
N THR A 76 -8.88 11.29 0.51
CA THR A 76 -9.41 12.64 0.74
C THR A 76 -9.47 13.50 -0.53
N VAL A 77 -8.56 13.28 -1.49
CA VAL A 77 -8.53 14.04 -2.75
C VAL A 77 -9.41 13.44 -3.84
N HIS A 78 -9.97 12.26 -3.60
CA HIS A 78 -10.90 11.59 -4.50
C HIS A 78 -12.35 11.90 -4.15
N SER A 79 -13.23 11.85 -5.16
CA SER A 79 -14.66 11.61 -4.91
C SER A 79 -14.82 10.16 -4.45
N PRO A 80 -15.41 9.91 -3.26
CA PRO A 80 -15.59 8.54 -2.77
C PRO A 80 -16.50 7.71 -3.69
N VAL A 81 -17.47 8.33 -4.35
CA VAL A 81 -18.34 7.66 -5.34
C VAL A 81 -17.52 7.19 -6.55
N HIS A 82 -16.67 8.07 -7.06
CA HIS A 82 -15.85 7.75 -8.24
C HIS A 82 -14.78 6.69 -7.91
N LEU A 83 -14.11 6.84 -6.78
CA LEU A 83 -13.11 5.88 -6.32
C LEU A 83 -13.72 4.51 -6.06
N ALA A 84 -14.87 4.45 -5.36
CA ALA A 84 -15.59 3.21 -5.11
C ALA A 84 -15.99 2.52 -6.42
N LYS A 85 -16.47 3.27 -7.40
CA LYS A 85 -16.84 2.74 -8.73
C LYS A 85 -15.65 2.21 -9.49
N SER A 86 -14.53 2.92 -9.51
CA SER A 86 -13.30 2.51 -10.20
C SER A 86 -12.70 1.25 -9.58
N ILE A 87 -12.65 1.20 -8.24
CA ILE A 87 -12.20 0.02 -7.49
C ILE A 87 -13.11 -1.18 -7.79
N THR A 88 -14.43 -0.98 -7.78
CA THR A 88 -15.39 -2.04 -8.14
C THR A 88 -15.14 -2.58 -9.54
N SER A 89 -14.91 -1.70 -10.51
CA SER A 89 -14.64 -2.09 -11.90
C SER A 89 -13.37 -2.94 -11.99
N LEU A 90 -12.30 -2.50 -11.33
CA LEU A 90 -11.04 -3.24 -11.28
C LEU A 90 -11.20 -4.59 -10.55
N ASP A 91 -11.97 -4.62 -9.47
CA ASP A 91 -12.22 -5.84 -8.71
C ASP A 91 -12.98 -6.88 -9.55
N GLN A 92 -13.99 -6.45 -10.32
CA GLN A 92 -14.69 -7.29 -11.28
C GLN A 92 -13.76 -7.79 -12.41
N MET A 93 -12.99 -6.90 -13.02
CA MET A 93 -12.07 -7.25 -14.13
C MET A 93 -10.93 -8.16 -13.68
N SER A 94 -10.48 -8.03 -12.44
CA SER A 94 -9.42 -8.88 -11.87
C SER A 94 -9.92 -10.20 -11.27
N GLY A 95 -11.23 -10.43 -11.19
CA GLY A 95 -11.80 -11.61 -10.54
C GLY A 95 -11.57 -11.62 -9.03
N GLY A 96 -11.63 -10.47 -8.37
CA GLY A 96 -11.53 -10.37 -6.90
C GLY A 96 -10.10 -10.32 -6.35
N ARG A 97 -9.15 -9.80 -7.12
CA ARG A 97 -7.74 -9.71 -6.69
C ARG A 97 -7.32 -8.34 -6.17
N VAL A 98 -8.26 -7.41 -5.97
CA VAL A 98 -7.96 -6.05 -5.50
C VAL A 98 -7.79 -5.98 -3.99
N GLU A 99 -6.79 -5.24 -3.54
CA GLU A 99 -6.55 -4.80 -2.17
C GLU A 99 -6.54 -3.27 -2.12
N VAL A 100 -7.28 -2.67 -1.20
CA VAL A 100 -7.52 -1.21 -1.20
C VAL A 100 -6.88 -0.56 0.01
N GLY A 101 -5.72 0.05 -0.16
CA GLY A 101 -5.16 0.88 0.90
C GLY A 101 -5.76 2.28 0.89
N VAL A 102 -6.18 2.76 2.04
CA VAL A 102 -6.76 4.09 2.23
C VAL A 102 -5.98 4.91 3.25
N GLY A 103 -5.82 6.18 2.97
CA GLY A 103 -5.16 7.12 3.85
C GLY A 103 -5.65 8.54 3.64
N SER A 104 -5.61 9.34 4.71
CA SER A 104 -6.07 10.73 4.66
C SER A 104 -5.14 11.68 3.90
N GLY A 105 -3.92 11.23 3.58
CA GLY A 105 -2.86 12.10 3.07
C GLY A 105 -2.29 13.04 4.16
N GLY A 106 -1.26 13.79 3.78
CA GLY A 106 -0.65 14.79 4.67
C GLY A 106 -1.30 16.17 4.49
N PRO A 107 -1.25 17.01 5.51
CA PRO A 107 -2.18 18.13 5.68
C PRO A 107 -2.00 19.35 4.76
N ARG A 108 -1.13 19.45 3.76
CA ARG A 108 -0.82 20.85 3.42
C ARG A 108 -0.69 21.31 1.98
N ARG A 109 -0.32 20.50 1.02
CA ARG A 109 -0.02 21.07 -0.32
C ARG A 109 -0.92 20.56 -1.44
N GLN A 110 -1.50 19.41 -1.23
CA GLN A 110 -2.23 18.75 -2.33
C GLN A 110 -3.70 19.14 -2.39
N PHE A 111 -4.36 19.38 -1.25
CA PHE A 111 -5.80 19.64 -1.20
C PHE A 111 -6.24 20.83 -2.04
N ALA A 112 -5.51 21.94 -1.99
CA ALA A 112 -5.84 23.13 -2.78
C ALA A 112 -5.81 22.88 -4.29
N ALA A 113 -4.90 22.03 -4.78
CA ALA A 113 -4.84 21.64 -6.18
C ALA A 113 -6.06 20.85 -6.64
N PHE A 114 -6.78 20.23 -5.70
CA PHE A 114 -8.04 19.50 -5.94
C PHE A 114 -9.28 20.32 -5.58
N GLY A 115 -9.12 21.63 -5.33
CA GLY A 115 -10.23 22.50 -4.93
C GLY A 115 -10.77 22.21 -3.51
N LEU A 116 -9.96 21.58 -2.65
CA LEU A 116 -10.36 21.18 -1.32
C LEU A 116 -9.66 22.01 -0.24
N SER A 117 -10.39 22.31 0.87
CA SER A 117 -9.76 22.81 2.08
C SER A 117 -9.01 21.70 2.80
N GLY A 118 -7.86 22.05 3.40
CA GLY A 118 -7.16 21.18 4.34
C GLY A 118 -7.82 21.07 5.72
N ASP A 119 -8.88 21.86 5.97
CA ASP A 119 -9.61 21.83 7.22
C ASP A 119 -10.45 20.56 7.29
N ARG A 120 -10.49 19.95 8.49
CA ARG A 120 -11.29 18.76 8.77
C ARG A 120 -11.05 17.57 7.81
N TYR A 121 -9.87 17.51 7.17
CA TYR A 121 -9.55 16.45 6.21
C TYR A 121 -9.67 15.02 6.78
N VAL A 122 -9.48 14.88 8.09
CA VAL A 122 -9.66 13.60 8.79
C VAL A 122 -11.13 13.20 8.86
N ALA A 123 -12.03 14.13 9.12
CA ALA A 123 -13.47 13.86 9.12
C ALA A 123 -13.96 13.52 7.70
N ARG A 124 -13.51 14.30 6.70
CA ARG A 124 -13.77 14.01 5.28
C ARG A 124 -13.25 12.63 4.84
N PHE A 125 -12.06 12.22 5.32
CA PHE A 125 -11.51 10.90 5.09
C PHE A 125 -12.43 9.80 5.66
N THR A 126 -12.82 9.94 6.92
CA THR A 126 -13.67 8.97 7.62
C THR A 126 -15.00 8.80 6.89
N GLU A 127 -15.70 9.91 6.66
CA GLU A 127 -16.99 9.94 5.96
C GLU A 127 -16.88 9.37 4.54
N GLY A 128 -15.79 9.68 3.81
CA GLY A 128 -15.55 9.13 2.48
C GLY A 128 -15.39 7.61 2.46
N VAL A 129 -14.67 7.04 3.44
CA VAL A 129 -14.51 5.58 3.55
C VAL A 129 -15.82 4.91 3.95
N GLU A 130 -16.60 5.50 4.86
CA GLU A 130 -17.93 5.00 5.24
C GLU A 130 -18.89 4.99 4.04
N LEU A 131 -18.91 6.08 3.26
CA LEU A 131 -19.71 6.15 2.05
C LEU A 131 -19.28 5.11 1.00
N MET A 132 -17.98 4.86 0.83
CA MET A 132 -17.51 3.80 -0.07
C MET A 132 -18.03 2.43 0.35
N LYS A 133 -17.99 2.11 1.64
CA LYS A 133 -18.56 0.85 2.18
C LYS A 133 -20.05 0.73 1.92
N GLU A 134 -20.81 1.78 2.17
CA GLU A 134 -22.25 1.82 1.89
C GLU A 134 -22.55 1.58 0.41
N LEU A 135 -21.82 2.23 -0.49
CA LEU A 135 -21.96 2.04 -1.93
C LEU A 135 -21.65 0.59 -2.37
N TRP A 136 -20.73 -0.09 -1.71
CA TRP A 136 -20.37 -1.48 -2.03
C TRP A 136 -21.35 -2.51 -1.49
N THR A 137 -21.99 -2.23 -0.37
CA THR A 137 -22.81 -3.22 0.36
C THR A 137 -24.31 -3.02 0.21
N SER A 138 -24.77 -1.79 0.18
CA SER A 138 -26.20 -1.46 0.17
C SER A 138 -26.77 -1.40 -1.26
N PRO A 139 -27.96 -1.97 -1.53
CA PRO A 139 -28.59 -1.91 -2.85
C PRO A 139 -29.02 -0.50 -3.23
N THR A 140 -29.33 0.33 -2.25
CA THR A 140 -29.70 1.74 -2.41
C THR A 140 -29.12 2.52 -1.23
N VAL A 141 -28.44 3.63 -1.52
CA VAL A 141 -27.74 4.45 -0.53
C VAL A 141 -28.42 5.81 -0.41
N THR A 142 -28.84 6.14 0.79
CA THR A 142 -29.16 7.51 1.21
C THR A 142 -28.15 7.88 2.29
N PHE A 143 -27.35 8.88 2.05
CA PHE A 143 -26.24 9.29 2.91
C PHE A 143 -26.33 10.79 3.15
N ASP A 144 -26.46 11.20 4.40
CA ASP A 144 -26.59 12.61 4.80
C ASP A 144 -25.39 13.01 5.66
N GLY A 145 -24.21 13.05 5.00
CA GLY A 145 -22.95 13.41 5.63
C GLY A 145 -22.69 14.92 5.55
N GLU A 146 -21.64 15.35 6.22
CA GLU A 146 -21.21 16.73 6.18
C GLU A 146 -20.55 17.10 4.82
N PHE A 147 -19.78 16.17 4.26
CA PHE A 147 -19.01 16.38 3.03
C PHE A 147 -19.68 15.75 1.81
N PHE A 148 -20.50 14.74 2.01
CA PHE A 148 -21.13 13.98 0.93
C PHE A 148 -22.60 13.70 1.24
N GLN A 149 -23.47 14.00 0.27
CA GLN A 149 -24.91 13.72 0.39
C GLN A 149 -25.37 12.92 -0.83
N LEU A 150 -26.11 11.83 -0.60
CA LEU A 150 -26.75 11.02 -1.63
C LEU A 150 -28.21 10.73 -1.21
N SER A 151 -29.11 10.71 -2.19
CA SER A 151 -30.51 10.37 -1.97
C SER A 151 -30.94 9.26 -2.94
N GLY A 152 -31.19 8.06 -2.41
CA GLY A 152 -31.66 6.92 -3.18
C GLY A 152 -30.69 6.46 -4.29
N ALA A 153 -29.38 6.70 -4.13
CA ALA A 153 -28.38 6.37 -5.14
C ALA A 153 -28.16 4.85 -5.22
N ARG A 154 -27.85 4.37 -6.43
CA ARG A 154 -27.46 2.98 -6.67
C ARG A 154 -26.12 2.94 -7.39
N MET A 155 -25.24 2.02 -6.98
CA MET A 155 -23.97 1.75 -7.65
C MET A 155 -23.89 0.26 -8.01
N GLU A 156 -24.03 -0.03 -9.30
CA GLU A 156 -23.89 -1.38 -9.87
C GLU A 156 -22.79 -1.41 -10.96
N PRO A 157 -22.08 -2.56 -11.13
CA PRO A 157 -22.16 -3.75 -10.30
C PRO A 157 -21.62 -3.52 -8.88
N LYS A 158 -21.89 -4.44 -7.97
CA LYS A 158 -21.17 -4.51 -6.68
C LYS A 158 -19.78 -5.13 -6.91
N PRO A 159 -18.81 -4.94 -5.98
CA PRO A 159 -17.52 -5.62 -6.06
C PRO A 159 -17.66 -7.14 -6.23
N TYR A 160 -16.66 -7.76 -6.86
CA TYR A 160 -16.58 -9.21 -6.95
C TYR A 160 -16.38 -9.84 -5.56
N GLN A 161 -15.45 -9.27 -4.79
CA GLN A 161 -15.21 -9.66 -3.40
C GLN A 161 -16.38 -9.25 -2.49
N LYS A 162 -16.66 -10.07 -1.47
CA LYS A 162 -17.75 -9.82 -0.53
C LYS A 162 -17.24 -9.71 0.91
N PRO A 163 -17.71 -8.75 1.70
CA PRO A 163 -18.71 -7.72 1.34
C PRO A 163 -18.15 -6.67 0.36
N TYR A 164 -16.84 -6.46 0.34
CA TYR A 164 -16.07 -5.55 -0.52
C TYR A 164 -14.57 -5.93 -0.50
N PRO A 165 -13.72 -5.39 -1.39
CA PRO A 165 -12.27 -5.59 -1.34
C PRO A 165 -11.70 -5.12 -0.01
N ARG A 166 -10.80 -5.92 0.60
CA ARG A 166 -10.20 -5.61 1.90
C ARG A 166 -9.62 -4.19 1.94
N LEU A 167 -10.01 -3.44 2.97
CA LEU A 167 -9.51 -2.09 3.23
C LEU A 167 -8.31 -2.11 4.17
N TRP A 168 -7.18 -1.62 3.68
CA TRP A 168 -5.95 -1.44 4.43
C TRP A 168 -5.79 0.01 4.86
N PHE A 169 -5.62 0.26 6.14
CA PHE A 169 -5.35 1.61 6.62
C PHE A 169 -3.85 1.91 6.61
N GLY A 170 -3.45 3.04 6.04
CA GLY A 170 -2.10 3.59 6.13
C GLY A 170 -2.07 4.88 6.93
N GLY A 171 -1.30 4.89 8.01
CA GLY A 171 -1.10 6.07 8.84
C GLY A 171 -0.07 5.80 9.92
N SER A 172 0.51 6.87 10.51
CA SER A 172 1.61 6.74 11.46
C SER A 172 1.31 7.27 12.87
N ALA A 173 0.45 8.27 13.01
CA ALA A 173 0.09 8.80 14.32
C ALA A 173 -0.84 7.84 15.08
N GLU A 174 -0.64 7.69 16.38
CA GLU A 174 -1.43 6.77 17.22
C GLU A 174 -2.94 6.94 17.05
N ALA A 175 -3.45 8.16 17.14
CA ALA A 175 -4.88 8.43 16.94
C ALA A 175 -5.39 8.04 15.54
N ALA A 176 -4.52 8.10 14.52
CA ALA A 176 -4.84 7.64 13.18
C ALA A 176 -4.87 6.11 13.10
N VAL A 177 -3.92 5.43 13.75
CA VAL A 177 -3.89 3.95 13.82
C VAL A 177 -5.13 3.43 14.54
N ARG A 178 -5.49 3.96 15.71
CA ARG A 178 -6.72 3.59 16.44
C ARG A 178 -7.98 3.77 15.59
N ARG A 179 -8.09 4.88 14.86
CA ARG A 179 -9.20 5.11 13.91
C ARG A 179 -9.19 4.09 12.78
N GLY A 180 -8.01 3.81 12.22
CA GLY A 180 -7.86 2.85 11.13
C GLY A 180 -8.32 1.45 11.50
N VAL A 181 -8.03 0.98 12.71
CA VAL A 181 -8.48 -0.34 13.21
C VAL A 181 -10.01 -0.40 13.30
N ARG A 182 -10.66 0.70 13.67
CA ARG A 182 -12.14 0.75 13.74
C ARG A 182 -12.80 0.88 12.37
N LEU A 183 -12.12 1.54 11.43
CA LEU A 183 -12.69 1.89 10.11
C LEU A 183 -12.34 0.87 9.02
N CYS A 184 -11.23 0.14 9.13
CA CYS A 184 -10.69 -0.72 8.07
C CYS A 184 -10.54 -2.17 8.54
N ASP A 185 -10.08 -3.01 7.61
CA ASP A 185 -9.98 -4.46 7.81
C ASP A 185 -8.53 -4.92 8.03
N ALA A 186 -7.55 -4.03 7.81
CA ALA A 186 -6.13 -4.34 7.86
C ALA A 186 -5.29 -3.07 8.11
N PHE A 187 -4.04 -3.25 8.58
CA PHE A 187 -3.08 -2.16 8.77
C PHE A 187 -1.86 -2.33 7.87
N PHE A 188 -1.43 -1.23 7.24
CA PHE A 188 -0.24 -1.19 6.41
C PHE A 188 0.76 -0.16 6.96
N GLY A 189 1.83 -0.64 7.59
CA GLY A 189 2.92 0.20 8.10
C GLY A 189 3.69 0.87 6.95
N ALA A 190 3.84 2.19 7.05
CA ALA A 190 4.50 3.00 6.02
C ALA A 190 6.00 2.71 5.92
N GLY A 191 6.56 2.74 4.71
CA GLY A 191 7.99 2.53 4.45
C GLY A 191 8.92 3.50 5.19
N GLN A 192 8.43 4.68 5.51
CA GLN A 192 9.16 5.71 6.27
C GLN A 192 9.23 5.46 7.79
N ALA A 193 8.49 4.49 8.32
CA ALA A 193 8.56 4.17 9.75
C ALA A 193 9.72 3.20 10.00
N THR A 194 10.59 3.51 10.96
CA THR A 194 11.61 2.57 11.44
C THR A 194 10.97 1.33 12.05
N THR A 195 11.72 0.24 12.21
CA THR A 195 11.22 -0.99 12.85
C THR A 195 10.67 -0.72 14.25
N ALA A 196 11.33 0.12 15.04
CA ALA A 196 10.88 0.49 16.39
C ALA A 196 9.55 1.29 16.34
N ALA A 197 9.44 2.26 15.43
CA ALA A 197 8.19 3.02 15.25
C ALA A 197 7.05 2.12 14.77
N PHE A 198 7.34 1.16 13.88
CA PHE A 198 6.36 0.17 13.43
C PHE A 198 5.91 -0.76 14.57
N ALA A 199 6.85 -1.25 15.40
CA ALA A 199 6.52 -2.05 16.59
C ALA A 199 5.56 -1.32 17.54
N ALA A 200 5.79 -0.01 17.77
CA ALA A 200 4.87 0.81 18.56
C ALA A 200 3.46 0.90 17.91
N GLN A 201 3.38 1.06 16.59
CA GLN A 201 2.11 1.05 15.86
C GLN A 201 1.40 -0.31 15.96
N VAL A 202 2.13 -1.42 15.85
CA VAL A 202 1.58 -2.78 16.02
C VAL A 202 0.99 -2.98 17.41
N ASN A 203 1.63 -2.46 18.45
CA ASN A 203 1.08 -2.52 19.80
C ASN A 203 -0.26 -1.80 19.90
N VAL A 204 -0.37 -0.59 19.33
CA VAL A 204 -1.65 0.15 19.26
C VAL A 204 -2.72 -0.62 18.50
N VAL A 205 -2.36 -1.25 17.36
CA VAL A 205 -3.29 -2.11 16.61
C VAL A 205 -3.79 -3.26 17.46
N ARG A 206 -2.89 -3.96 18.15
CA ARG A 206 -3.23 -5.11 19.01
C ARG A 206 -4.11 -4.71 20.19
N GLU A 207 -3.85 -3.57 20.82
CA GLU A 207 -4.68 -3.02 21.90
C GLU A 207 -6.13 -2.76 21.42
N GLU A 208 -6.29 -2.08 20.29
CA GLU A 208 -7.62 -1.79 19.72
C GLU A 208 -8.36 -3.08 19.30
N LEU A 209 -7.65 -4.04 18.71
CA LEU A 209 -8.22 -5.32 18.33
C LEU A 209 -8.66 -6.13 19.55
N ALA A 210 -7.84 -6.19 20.58
CA ALA A 210 -8.16 -6.88 21.83
C ALA A 210 -9.42 -6.28 22.49
N ALA A 211 -9.53 -4.95 22.52
CA ALA A 211 -10.71 -4.26 23.04
C ALA A 211 -11.98 -4.59 22.21
N ALA A 212 -11.83 -4.93 20.94
CA ALA A 212 -12.93 -5.33 20.04
C ALA A 212 -13.13 -6.85 19.94
N GLY A 213 -12.39 -7.67 20.71
CA GLY A 213 -12.44 -9.12 20.62
C GLY A 213 -11.98 -9.71 19.30
N ARG A 214 -11.08 -8.99 18.58
CA ARG A 214 -10.53 -9.38 17.28
C ARG A 214 -9.06 -9.80 17.41
N ALA A 215 -8.60 -10.65 16.48
CA ALA A 215 -7.20 -11.08 16.41
C ALA A 215 -6.51 -10.54 15.14
N THR A 216 -5.17 -10.55 15.17
CA THR A 216 -4.38 -10.33 13.96
C THR A 216 -4.31 -11.60 13.11
N GLY A 217 -4.10 -11.45 11.80
CA GLY A 217 -3.94 -12.58 10.87
C GLY A 217 -4.69 -12.39 9.56
N PHE A 218 -4.64 -13.43 8.71
CA PHE A 218 -5.28 -13.47 7.40
C PHE A 218 -6.49 -14.39 7.33
N GLY A 219 -6.90 -14.98 8.46
CA GLY A 219 -8.10 -15.80 8.56
C GLY A 219 -9.41 -15.01 8.47
N PRO A 220 -10.55 -15.69 8.37
CA PRO A 220 -11.85 -15.02 8.35
C PRO A 220 -12.08 -14.19 9.62
N GLY A 221 -12.32 -12.89 9.45
CA GLY A 221 -12.55 -11.94 10.55
C GLY A 221 -11.27 -11.45 11.26
N GLU A 222 -10.11 -11.97 10.90
CA GLU A 222 -8.83 -11.49 11.41
C GLU A 222 -8.40 -10.19 10.71
N PHE A 223 -7.46 -9.49 11.35
CA PHE A 223 -6.96 -8.18 10.92
C PHE A 223 -5.47 -8.27 10.59
N PRO A 224 -5.09 -8.41 9.32
CA PRO A 224 -3.69 -8.55 8.96
C PRO A 224 -2.89 -7.25 9.13
N ILE A 225 -1.61 -7.44 9.46
CA ILE A 225 -0.63 -6.37 9.64
C ILE A 225 0.46 -6.51 8.59
N ALA A 226 0.60 -5.50 7.74
CA ALA A 226 1.62 -5.44 6.71
C ALA A 226 2.64 -4.32 6.98
N LYS A 227 3.83 -4.44 6.39
CA LYS A 227 4.86 -3.41 6.41
C LYS A 227 5.52 -3.25 5.05
N ARG A 228 5.55 -2.02 4.53
CA ARG A 228 6.42 -1.66 3.41
C ARG A 228 7.86 -1.53 3.92
N VAL A 229 8.79 -2.18 3.24
CA VAL A 229 10.23 -2.09 3.53
C VAL A 229 10.95 -1.62 2.26
N TYR A 230 11.58 -0.46 2.31
CA TYR A 230 12.53 -0.04 1.27
C TYR A 230 13.76 -0.91 1.37
N ILE A 231 14.14 -1.56 0.28
CA ILE A 231 15.27 -2.47 0.24
C ILE A 231 16.28 -2.08 -0.84
N GLY A 232 17.56 -2.28 -0.55
CA GLY A 232 18.63 -2.14 -1.52
C GLY A 232 19.72 -3.17 -1.28
N ILE A 233 19.94 -4.07 -2.25
CA ILE A 233 20.90 -5.16 -2.17
C ILE A 233 22.09 -4.84 -3.08
N ASN A 234 23.30 -4.93 -2.54
CA ASN A 234 24.53 -4.98 -3.31
C ASN A 234 25.54 -5.87 -2.57
N GLN A 235 25.78 -7.04 -3.11
CA GLN A 235 26.69 -8.03 -2.50
C GLN A 235 28.16 -7.57 -2.52
N ALA A 236 28.55 -6.81 -3.56
CA ALA A 236 29.93 -6.38 -3.74
C ALA A 236 30.25 -5.10 -2.93
N ASP A 237 29.29 -4.19 -2.81
CA ASP A 237 29.45 -2.92 -2.09
C ASP A 237 28.16 -2.52 -1.33
N PRO A 238 28.01 -3.01 -0.10
CA PRO A 238 26.86 -2.66 0.75
C PRO A 238 26.76 -1.16 1.08
N ALA A 239 27.90 -0.45 1.14
CA ALA A 239 27.91 0.98 1.42
C ALA A 239 27.34 1.78 0.23
N GLN A 240 27.64 1.35 -0.99
CA GLN A 240 27.06 1.92 -2.21
C GLN A 240 25.53 1.70 -2.26
N ALA A 241 25.06 0.52 -1.85
CA ALA A 241 23.61 0.27 -1.77
C ALA A 241 22.92 1.29 -0.85
N ARG A 242 23.52 1.60 0.29
CA ARG A 242 22.99 2.60 1.24
C ARG A 242 22.94 4.00 0.65
N GLU A 243 24.02 4.46 0.03
CA GLU A 243 24.06 5.82 -0.55
C GLU A 243 23.11 5.95 -1.75
N ARG A 244 23.01 4.91 -2.58
CA ARG A 244 22.04 4.85 -3.69
C ARG A 244 20.59 4.92 -3.15
N MET A 245 20.30 4.21 -2.05
CA MET A 245 19.00 4.27 -1.38
C MET A 245 18.70 5.68 -0.86
N ASN A 246 19.62 6.30 -0.15
CA ASN A 246 19.46 7.64 0.39
C ASN A 246 19.19 8.66 -0.72
N THR A 247 19.90 8.57 -1.83
CA THR A 247 19.70 9.42 -3.01
C THR A 247 18.32 9.20 -3.63
N ALA A 248 17.91 7.94 -3.82
CA ALA A 248 16.60 7.61 -4.38
C ALA A 248 15.45 8.07 -3.48
N LEU A 249 15.56 7.88 -2.17
CA LEU A 249 14.57 8.37 -1.21
C LEU A 249 14.50 9.90 -1.19
N ALA A 250 15.65 10.59 -1.27
CA ALA A 250 15.68 12.05 -1.37
C ALA A 250 14.95 12.56 -2.63
N ASN A 251 15.07 11.86 -3.75
CA ASN A 251 14.34 12.19 -4.98
C ASN A 251 12.83 11.96 -4.83
N ILE A 252 12.42 10.86 -4.21
CA ILE A 252 11.01 10.52 -3.98
C ILE A 252 10.35 11.54 -3.03
N TYR A 253 11.03 11.90 -1.93
CA TYR A 253 10.48 12.78 -0.89
C TYR A 253 10.83 14.26 -1.09
N GLY A 254 11.64 14.59 -2.11
CA GLY A 254 12.05 15.95 -2.44
C GLY A 254 13.17 16.53 -1.56
N GLN A 255 13.63 15.78 -0.57
CA GLN A 255 14.75 16.13 0.32
C GLN A 255 15.26 14.89 1.09
N ARG A 256 16.47 14.96 1.60
CA ARG A 256 16.99 13.96 2.54
C ARG A 256 16.26 14.04 3.88
N ILE A 257 15.78 12.90 4.37
CA ILE A 257 15.06 12.78 5.64
C ILE A 257 15.71 11.64 6.44
N PRO A 258 16.54 11.95 7.46
CA PRO A 258 17.31 10.93 8.19
C PRO A 258 16.47 9.78 8.76
N ALA A 259 15.25 10.08 9.22
CA ALA A 259 14.34 9.06 9.74
C ALA A 259 13.88 8.07 8.67
N ILE A 260 13.71 8.52 7.42
CA ILE A 260 13.33 7.66 6.29
C ILE A 260 14.54 6.84 5.82
N GLU A 261 15.72 7.46 5.78
CA GLU A 261 16.98 6.77 5.47
C GLU A 261 17.25 5.64 6.47
N ALA A 262 17.01 5.90 7.77
CA ALA A 262 17.16 4.91 8.84
C ALA A 262 16.10 3.78 8.82
N ALA A 263 14.99 3.98 8.12
CA ALA A 263 13.94 2.97 7.97
C ALA A 263 14.19 1.99 6.80
N ALA A 264 15.08 2.35 5.88
CA ALA A 264 15.43 1.49 4.75
C ALA A 264 16.40 0.37 5.20
N VAL A 265 16.25 -0.79 4.59
CA VAL A 265 17.08 -1.97 4.85
C VAL A 265 17.99 -2.19 3.64
N THR A 266 19.28 -1.96 3.81
CA THR A 266 20.26 -2.02 2.73
C THR A 266 21.50 -2.81 3.14
N GLY A 267 22.16 -3.44 2.15
CA GLY A 267 23.37 -4.20 2.40
C GLY A 267 23.52 -5.39 1.46
N THR A 268 24.19 -6.44 1.94
CA THR A 268 24.17 -7.77 1.33
C THR A 268 22.77 -8.40 1.46
N ALA A 269 22.47 -9.45 0.73
CA ALA A 269 21.20 -10.18 0.89
C ALA A 269 21.00 -10.71 2.31
N ALA A 270 22.07 -11.15 2.98
CA ALA A 270 22.04 -11.60 4.37
C ALA A 270 21.69 -10.46 5.35
N GLU A 271 22.28 -9.27 5.16
CA GLU A 271 21.96 -8.09 5.97
C GLU A 271 20.50 -7.63 5.74
N VAL A 272 20.04 -7.66 4.50
CA VAL A 272 18.65 -7.35 4.15
C VAL A 272 17.70 -8.38 4.78
N ALA A 273 18.02 -9.67 4.73
CA ALA A 273 17.23 -10.71 5.40
C ALA A 273 17.15 -10.48 6.92
N ALA A 274 18.28 -10.16 7.56
CA ALA A 274 18.30 -9.85 9.00
C ALA A 274 17.44 -8.62 9.35
N GLY A 275 17.53 -7.55 8.56
CA GLY A 275 16.70 -6.35 8.75
C GLY A 275 15.20 -6.64 8.55
N VAL A 276 14.84 -7.45 7.56
CA VAL A 276 13.44 -7.88 7.32
C VAL A 276 12.96 -8.79 8.44
N ARG A 277 13.79 -9.70 8.96
CA ARG A 277 13.49 -10.53 10.14
C ARG A 277 13.10 -9.65 11.34
N ALA A 278 13.85 -8.60 11.61
CA ALA A 278 13.51 -7.66 12.68
C ALA A 278 12.14 -6.99 12.49
N VAL A 279 11.73 -6.73 11.23
CA VAL A 279 10.38 -6.20 10.92
C VAL A 279 9.31 -7.27 11.14
N ILE A 280 9.57 -8.52 10.79
CA ILE A 280 8.67 -9.65 11.06
C ILE A 280 8.49 -9.83 12.58
N ASP A 281 9.58 -9.83 13.32
CA ASP A 281 9.56 -9.96 14.78
C ASP A 281 8.84 -8.78 15.47
N ALA A 282 8.83 -7.61 14.84
CA ALA A 282 8.03 -6.45 15.25
C ALA A 282 6.52 -6.62 14.98
N GLY A 283 6.10 -7.70 14.32
CA GLY A 283 4.71 -8.10 14.15
C GLY A 283 4.13 -7.92 12.73
N ALA A 284 4.97 -7.80 11.72
CA ALA A 284 4.50 -7.84 10.34
C ALA A 284 4.13 -9.28 9.93
N GLU A 285 2.99 -9.43 9.26
CA GLU A 285 2.47 -10.69 8.72
C GLU A 285 2.53 -10.72 7.17
N LEU A 286 2.69 -9.53 6.56
CA LEU A 286 3.01 -9.34 5.15
C LEU A 286 4.15 -8.33 5.02
N ILE A 287 5.18 -8.67 4.28
CA ILE A 287 6.28 -7.77 3.92
C ILE A 287 6.13 -7.33 2.47
N LEU A 288 6.00 -6.02 2.24
CA LEU A 288 6.09 -5.43 0.91
C LEU A 288 7.54 -5.00 0.65
N PHE A 289 8.26 -5.78 -0.13
CA PHE A 289 9.58 -5.40 -0.63
C PHE A 289 9.46 -4.27 -1.65
N THR A 290 10.14 -3.16 -1.38
CA THR A 290 10.08 -1.97 -2.23
C THR A 290 11.49 -1.55 -2.64
N PRO A 291 12.08 -2.19 -3.66
CA PRO A 291 13.25 -1.65 -4.30
C PRO A 291 12.91 -0.35 -5.03
N VAL A 292 13.86 0.57 -5.08
CA VAL A 292 13.67 1.89 -5.72
C VAL A 292 14.56 2.09 -6.96
N TRP A 293 15.33 1.06 -7.30
CA TRP A 293 16.10 0.92 -8.56
C TRP A 293 16.25 -0.56 -8.89
N ASP A 294 16.58 -0.88 -10.14
CA ASP A 294 16.83 -2.25 -10.63
C ASP A 294 15.80 -3.27 -10.10
N LEU A 295 14.49 -2.90 -10.25
CA LEU A 295 13.38 -3.61 -9.62
C LEU A 295 13.38 -5.11 -9.95
N ARG A 296 13.73 -5.46 -11.18
CA ARG A 296 13.77 -6.85 -11.63
C ARG A 296 14.88 -7.64 -10.93
N GLU A 297 16.09 -7.08 -10.87
CA GLU A 297 17.22 -7.72 -10.20
C GLU A 297 16.94 -7.92 -8.71
N HIS A 298 16.40 -6.89 -8.03
CA HIS A 298 16.02 -7.00 -6.63
C HIS A 298 14.91 -8.02 -6.40
N MET A 299 13.94 -8.12 -7.30
CA MET A 299 12.89 -9.14 -7.24
C MET A 299 13.49 -10.56 -7.26
N GLU A 300 14.43 -10.82 -8.17
CA GLU A 300 15.13 -12.11 -8.26
C GLU A 300 15.98 -12.39 -7.01
N LEU A 301 16.79 -11.43 -6.57
CA LEU A 301 17.65 -11.57 -5.38
C LEU A 301 16.81 -11.82 -4.10
N VAL A 302 15.72 -11.09 -3.94
CA VAL A 302 14.81 -11.31 -2.81
C VAL A 302 14.20 -12.70 -2.84
N ALA A 303 13.76 -13.16 -3.99
CA ALA A 303 13.17 -14.50 -4.14
C ALA A 303 14.20 -15.62 -3.91
N ALA A 304 15.43 -15.43 -4.38
CA ALA A 304 16.47 -16.47 -4.34
C ALA A 304 17.24 -16.48 -3.01
N GLU A 305 17.52 -15.33 -2.40
CA GLU A 305 18.46 -15.22 -1.29
C GLU A 305 17.86 -14.68 0.02
N VAL A 306 16.79 -13.89 -0.05
CA VAL A 306 16.20 -13.28 1.16
C VAL A 306 15.04 -14.12 1.69
N ILE A 307 14.02 -14.40 0.86
CA ILE A 307 12.82 -15.13 1.30
C ILE A 307 13.14 -16.52 1.87
N PRO A 308 14.03 -17.34 1.25
CA PRO A 308 14.29 -18.70 1.76
C PRO A 308 14.85 -18.75 3.17
N VAL A 309 15.56 -17.72 3.63
CA VAL A 309 16.12 -17.66 4.98
C VAL A 309 15.19 -16.99 6.01
N LEU A 310 14.09 -16.43 5.55
CA LEU A 310 13.05 -15.85 6.43
C LEU A 310 12.06 -16.90 6.97
N GLY A 311 11.92 -18.03 6.34
CA GLY A 311 11.06 -19.15 6.77
C GLY A 311 9.61 -18.95 6.35
#